data_2337fbda48f4e03e1ed9ec2dad5243b8
#
_entry.id   2337fbda48f4e03e1ed9ec2dad5243b8
#
_cell.length_a   1.000
_cell.length_b   1.000
_cell.length_c   1.000
_cell.angle_alpha   90.00
_cell.angle_beta   90.00
_cell.angle_gamma   90.00
#
_symmetry.space_group_name_H-M   'P 1'
#
loop_
_entity.id
_entity.type
_entity.pdbx_description
1 polymer ?
#
loop_
_entity_poly.entity_id
_entity_poly.type
_entity_poly.pdbx_seq_one_letter_code
_entity_poly.pdbx_strand_id
1 'polypeptide(L)'
;MRRIARAFLRRCRVSEPVAGLVVLAVSELVTNAVVHGEGEVVLRITVGVDVVRVSVTDHNPAPAVLKEAGPDGESGRGIRLVDAISDAWDSSGEETWCEFQDARAAA
;
A
#
# COMPACT_ATOMS: atom_id res chain seq x y z
N MET A 1 1.21 -9.29 9.81
CA MET A 1 1.48 -8.65 8.51
C MET A 1 2.55 -7.57 8.59
N ARG A 2 2.41 -6.59 9.47
CA ARG A 2 3.40 -5.51 9.58
C ARG A 2 4.80 -6.00 9.89
N ARG A 3 4.93 -6.95 10.80
CA ARG A 3 6.23 -7.49 11.20
C ARG A 3 6.92 -8.19 10.04
N ILE A 4 6.17 -8.96 9.27
CA ILE A 4 6.70 -9.68 8.11
C ILE A 4 7.13 -8.69 7.04
N ALA A 5 6.30 -7.69 6.75
CA ALA A 5 6.62 -6.66 5.77
C ALA A 5 7.90 -5.91 6.16
N ARG A 6 8.01 -5.51 7.44
CA ARG A 6 9.19 -4.78 7.92
C ARG A 6 10.46 -5.62 7.80
N ALA A 7 10.38 -6.91 8.14
CA ALA A 7 11.53 -7.80 8.03
C ALA A 7 11.98 -7.94 6.57
N PHE A 8 11.04 -8.09 5.66
CA PHE A 8 11.34 -8.15 4.22
C PHE A 8 12.04 -6.87 3.75
N LEU A 9 11.50 -5.72 4.13
CA LEU A 9 12.06 -4.43 3.71
C LEU A 9 13.48 -4.22 4.25
N ARG A 10 13.75 -4.65 5.48
CA ARG A 10 15.10 -4.61 6.04
C ARG A 10 16.07 -5.46 5.25
N ARG A 11 15.66 -6.65 4.87
CA ARG A 11 16.50 -7.55 4.07
C ARG A 11 16.80 -6.96 2.70
N CYS A 12 15.89 -6.16 2.17
CA CYS A 12 16.07 -5.47 0.89
C CYS A 12 16.78 -4.11 1.03
N ARG A 13 17.23 -3.77 2.25
CA ARG A 13 17.96 -2.54 2.53
C ARG A 13 17.18 -1.26 2.25
N VAL A 14 15.87 -1.34 2.38
CA VAL A 14 15.01 -0.15 2.29
C VAL A 14 15.31 0.74 3.51
N SER A 15 15.44 2.05 3.29
CA SER A 15 15.72 2.98 4.38
C SER A 15 14.61 2.96 5.42
N GLU A 16 14.94 3.18 6.69
CA GLU A 16 13.95 3.13 7.77
C GLU A 16 12.80 4.13 7.61
N PRO A 17 13.03 5.39 7.17
CA PRO A 17 11.90 6.28 6.94
C PRO A 17 10.94 5.75 5.89
N VAL A 18 11.46 5.22 4.78
CA VAL A 18 10.61 4.67 3.72
C VAL A 18 9.97 3.36 4.18
N ALA A 19 10.70 2.50 4.88
CA ALA A 19 10.14 1.25 5.40
C ALA A 19 8.93 1.51 6.30
N GLY A 20 9.00 2.52 7.15
CA GLY A 20 7.87 2.92 7.99
C GLY A 20 6.65 3.33 7.19
N LEU A 21 6.86 4.12 6.14
CA LEU A 21 5.77 4.55 5.27
C LEU A 21 5.17 3.36 4.51
N VAL A 22 6.03 2.47 4.01
CA VAL A 22 5.57 1.28 3.28
C VAL A 22 4.73 0.37 4.19
N VAL A 23 5.18 0.14 5.43
CA VAL A 23 4.42 -0.68 6.39
C VAL A 23 3.05 -0.07 6.66
N LEU A 24 2.99 1.25 6.79
CA LEU A 24 1.72 1.94 7.00
C LEU A 24 0.81 1.77 5.78
N ALA A 25 1.34 1.94 4.57
CA ALA A 25 0.57 1.75 3.35
C ALA A 25 0.06 0.32 3.22
N VAL A 26 0.90 -0.68 3.51
CA VAL A 26 0.50 -2.08 3.51
C VAL A 26 -0.70 -2.29 4.44
N SER A 27 -0.61 -1.76 5.65
CA SER A 27 -1.67 -1.89 6.63
C SER A 27 -2.99 -1.31 6.11
N GLU A 28 -2.94 -0.12 5.52
CA GLU A 28 -4.15 0.55 5.02
C GLU A 28 -4.73 -0.15 3.80
N LEU A 29 -3.89 -0.54 2.85
CA LEU A 29 -4.37 -1.20 1.64
C LEU A 29 -4.94 -2.59 1.94
N VAL A 30 -4.30 -3.36 2.80
CA VAL A 30 -4.80 -4.69 3.17
C VAL A 30 -6.11 -4.56 3.94
N THR A 31 -6.19 -3.65 4.89
CA THR A 31 -7.42 -3.41 5.65
C THR A 31 -8.55 -3.02 4.71
N ASN A 32 -8.28 -2.11 3.78
CA ASN A 32 -9.29 -1.68 2.82
C ASN A 32 -9.78 -2.84 1.96
N ALA A 33 -8.88 -3.69 1.49
CA ALA A 33 -9.22 -4.85 0.67
C ALA A 33 -10.02 -5.88 1.46
N VAL A 34 -9.66 -6.12 2.73
CA VAL A 34 -10.38 -7.08 3.58
C VAL A 34 -11.80 -6.58 3.89
N VAL A 35 -11.93 -5.28 4.15
CA VAL A 35 -13.24 -4.70 4.51
C VAL A 35 -14.17 -4.60 3.31
N HIS A 36 -13.64 -4.19 2.15
CA HIS A 36 -14.47 -3.86 0.98
C HIS A 36 -14.33 -4.83 -0.19
N GLY A 37 -13.30 -5.67 -0.18
CA GLY A 37 -13.08 -6.64 -1.23
C GLY A 37 -13.88 -7.90 -1.04
N GLU A 38 -13.82 -8.77 -2.02
CA GLU A 38 -14.45 -10.08 -1.99
C GLU A 38 -13.40 -11.14 -2.29
N GLY A 39 -13.49 -12.27 -1.58
CA GLY A 39 -12.61 -13.40 -1.85
C GLY A 39 -11.20 -13.18 -1.35
N GLU A 40 -10.26 -13.76 -2.06
CA GLU A 40 -8.86 -13.74 -1.68
C GLU A 40 -8.22 -12.37 -1.87
N VAL A 41 -7.38 -11.99 -0.91
CA VAL A 41 -6.60 -10.75 -0.99
C VAL A 41 -5.13 -11.14 -1.14
N VAL A 42 -4.49 -10.62 -2.18
CA VAL A 42 -3.08 -10.89 -2.46
C VAL A 42 -2.28 -9.61 -2.29
N LEU A 43 -1.31 -9.64 -1.38
CA LEU A 43 -0.37 -8.55 -1.17
C LEU A 43 0.93 -8.88 -1.88
N ARG A 44 1.46 -7.91 -2.63
CA ARG A 44 2.76 -8.04 -3.28
C ARG A 44 3.59 -6.80 -2.97
N ILE A 45 4.81 -7.02 -2.50
CA ILE A 45 5.78 -5.94 -2.28
C ILE A 45 6.96 -6.23 -3.20
N THR A 46 7.29 -5.27 -4.05
CA THR A 46 8.39 -5.37 -5.01
C THR A 46 9.40 -4.28 -4.71
N VAL A 47 10.66 -4.65 -4.53
CA VAL A 47 11.75 -3.69 -4.32
C VAL A 47 12.61 -3.68 -5.58
N GLY A 48 12.60 -2.55 -6.27
CA GLY A 48 13.44 -2.33 -7.43
C GLY A 48 14.54 -1.32 -7.13
N VAL A 49 15.22 -0.89 -8.17
CA VAL A 49 16.25 0.14 -8.03
C VAL A 49 15.54 1.46 -7.69
N ASP A 50 15.86 2.00 -6.52
CA ASP A 50 15.36 3.29 -6.04
C ASP A 50 13.85 3.37 -5.88
N VAL A 51 13.13 2.24 -5.88
CA VAL A 51 11.67 2.26 -5.75
C VAL A 51 11.17 1.04 -5.00
N VAL A 52 10.15 1.24 -4.17
CA VAL A 52 9.40 0.17 -3.51
C VAL A 52 7.95 0.28 -3.98
N ARG A 53 7.40 -0.80 -4.48
CA ARG A 53 6.01 -0.85 -4.93
C ARG A 53 5.22 -1.83 -4.07
N VAL A 54 4.07 -1.38 -3.61
CA VAL A 54 3.10 -2.19 -2.88
C VAL A 54 1.86 -2.35 -3.74
N SER A 55 1.40 -3.58 -3.91
CA SER A 55 0.20 -3.87 -4.69
C SER A 55 -0.68 -4.81 -3.89
N VAL A 56 -1.97 -4.51 -3.84
CA VAL A 56 -2.97 -5.35 -3.22
C VAL A 56 -4.03 -5.65 -4.27
N THR A 57 -4.29 -6.93 -4.49
CA THR A 57 -5.30 -7.40 -5.44
C THR A 57 -6.40 -8.09 -4.67
N ASP A 58 -7.64 -7.75 -4.97
CA ASP A 58 -8.83 -8.41 -4.43
C ASP A 58 -9.82 -8.66 -5.57
N HIS A 59 -11.01 -9.15 -5.23
CA HIS A 59 -12.01 -9.45 -6.24
C HIS A 59 -13.12 -8.39 -6.33
N ASN A 60 -12.90 -7.22 -5.73
CA ASN A 60 -13.84 -6.12 -5.83
C ASN A 60 -13.64 -5.41 -7.17
N PRO A 61 -14.64 -5.41 -8.08
CA PRO A 61 -14.46 -4.75 -9.38
C PRO A 61 -14.46 -3.22 -9.30
N ALA A 62 -14.95 -2.65 -8.19
CA ALA A 62 -14.96 -1.21 -8.03
C ALA A 62 -13.59 -0.73 -7.57
N PRO A 63 -12.94 0.20 -8.29
CA PRO A 63 -11.64 0.71 -7.87
C PRO A 63 -11.77 1.53 -6.58
N ALA A 64 -10.69 1.56 -5.81
CA ALA A 64 -10.61 2.44 -4.67
C ALA A 64 -10.60 3.89 -5.16
N VAL A 65 -11.28 4.77 -4.44
CA VAL A 65 -11.36 6.17 -4.80
C VAL A 65 -10.97 7.04 -3.62
N LEU A 66 -10.38 8.19 -3.93
CA LEU A 66 -10.07 9.19 -2.93
C LEU A 66 -11.36 9.94 -2.60
N LYS A 67 -11.77 9.91 -1.33
CA LYS A 67 -12.97 10.60 -0.87
C LYS A 67 -12.64 11.51 0.28
N GLU A 68 -13.39 12.57 0.43
CA GLU A 68 -13.29 13.38 1.63
C GLU A 68 -13.80 12.58 2.82
N ALA A 69 -13.18 12.78 3.98
CA ALA A 69 -13.57 12.09 5.18
C ALA A 69 -14.92 12.62 5.66
N GLY A 70 -15.91 11.74 5.68
CA GLY A 70 -17.20 11.99 6.30
C GLY A 70 -17.27 11.35 7.68
N PRO A 71 -18.43 11.33 8.30
CA PRO A 71 -18.59 10.71 9.61
C PRO A 71 -18.21 9.24 9.64
N ASP A 72 -18.41 8.54 8.53
CA ASP A 72 -18.10 7.12 8.38
C ASP A 72 -17.05 6.90 7.30
N GLY A 73 -16.12 7.84 7.16
CA GLY A 73 -15.15 7.86 6.06
C GLY A 73 -13.92 6.99 6.25
N GLU A 74 -14.01 5.87 6.96
CA GLU A 74 -12.86 5.03 7.22
C GLU A 74 -12.19 4.52 5.94
N SER A 75 -12.98 4.07 4.97
CA SER A 75 -12.43 3.59 3.70
C SER A 75 -11.78 4.70 2.91
N GLY A 76 -12.39 5.89 2.91
CA GLY A 76 -11.80 7.06 2.27
C GLY A 76 -10.53 7.51 2.98
N ARG A 77 -10.48 7.33 4.29
CA ARG A 77 -9.31 7.70 5.09
C ARG A 77 -8.08 6.88 4.70
N GLY A 78 -8.24 5.57 4.51
CA GLY A 78 -7.13 4.71 4.13
C GLY A 78 -6.49 5.14 2.82
N ILE A 79 -7.30 5.43 1.80
CA ILE A 79 -6.78 5.88 0.50
C ILE A 79 -6.20 7.28 0.60
N ARG A 80 -6.80 8.17 1.40
CA ARG A 80 -6.25 9.50 1.63
C ARG A 80 -4.86 9.43 2.27
N LEU A 81 -4.66 8.51 3.19
CA LEU A 81 -3.35 8.32 3.81
C LEU A 81 -2.33 7.83 2.78
N VAL A 82 -2.70 6.85 1.96
CA VAL A 82 -1.84 6.36 0.89
C VAL A 82 -1.47 7.49 -0.07
N ASP A 83 -2.46 8.30 -0.47
CA ASP A 83 -2.23 9.45 -1.34
C ASP A 83 -1.23 10.42 -0.70
N ALA A 84 -1.34 10.63 0.60
CA ALA A 84 -0.50 11.60 1.30
C ALA A 84 0.95 11.13 1.45
N ILE A 85 1.19 9.84 1.61
CA ILE A 85 2.52 9.32 1.96
C ILE A 85 3.26 8.67 0.80
N SER A 86 2.57 8.27 -0.26
CA SER A 86 3.22 7.63 -1.42
C SER A 86 3.60 8.66 -2.47
N ASP A 87 4.56 8.31 -3.31
CA ASP A 87 4.97 9.15 -4.41
C ASP A 87 4.04 9.00 -5.62
N ALA A 88 3.39 7.85 -5.73
CA ALA A 88 2.40 7.59 -6.76
C ALA A 88 1.47 6.49 -6.28
N TRP A 89 0.24 6.50 -6.72
CA TRP A 89 -0.70 5.42 -6.47
C TRP A 89 -1.79 5.43 -7.53
N ASP A 90 -2.44 4.29 -7.71
CA ASP A 90 -3.62 4.20 -8.56
C ASP A 90 -4.43 2.96 -8.15
N SER A 91 -5.65 2.90 -8.61
CA SER A 91 -6.53 1.77 -8.39
C SER A 91 -7.28 1.49 -9.69
N SER A 92 -7.19 0.28 -10.18
CA SER A 92 -7.85 -0.12 -11.42
C SER A 92 -8.51 -1.47 -11.22
N GLY A 93 -9.85 -1.47 -11.12
CA GLY A 93 -10.59 -2.69 -10.89
C GLY A 93 -10.13 -3.39 -9.61
N GLU A 94 -9.55 -4.55 -9.76
CA GLU A 94 -9.21 -5.40 -8.61
C GLU A 94 -7.86 -5.08 -7.96
N GLU A 95 -7.04 -4.24 -8.59
CA GLU A 95 -5.71 -3.93 -8.06
C GLU A 95 -5.61 -2.48 -7.60
N THR A 96 -5.02 -2.28 -6.42
CA THR A 96 -4.61 -0.96 -5.92
C THR A 96 -3.14 -1.04 -5.60
N TRP A 97 -2.36 -0.07 -6.08
CA TRP A 97 -0.92 -0.07 -5.86
C TRP A 97 -0.43 1.32 -5.47
N CYS A 98 0.72 1.36 -4.81
CA CYS A 98 1.42 2.61 -4.53
C CYS A 98 2.92 2.40 -4.61
N GLU A 99 3.66 3.49 -4.81
CA GLU A 99 5.10 3.45 -4.96
C GLU A 99 5.77 4.50 -4.06
N PHE A 100 6.96 4.15 -3.60
CA PHE A 100 7.77 5.01 -2.73
C PHE A 100 9.18 5.06 -3.32
N GLN A 101 9.70 6.28 -3.51
CA GLN A 101 11.09 6.46 -3.93
C GLN A 101 12.01 6.22 -2.74
N ASP A 102 13.09 5.49 -2.96
CA ASP A 102 14.10 5.23 -1.94
C ASP A 102 15.44 4.96 -2.62
N ALA A 103 16.32 5.94 -2.60
CA ALA A 103 17.63 5.82 -3.25
C ALA A 103 18.50 4.71 -2.65
N ARG A 104 18.10 4.12 -1.52
CA ARG A 104 18.83 3.04 -0.85
C ARG A 104 18.23 1.67 -1.12
N ALA A 105 17.07 1.61 -1.76
CA ALA A 105 16.41 0.34 -2.02
C ALA A 105 17.25 -0.47 -3.01
N ALA A 106 17.37 -1.76 -2.76
CA ALA A 106 18.08 -2.71 -3.61
C ALA A 106 19.55 -2.32 -3.85
N ALA A 107 20.13 -1.55 -2.94
CA ALA A 107 21.55 -1.18 -3.04
C ALA A 107 22.45 -2.39 -2.76
#